data_7c137f48213bce1663b727d864735aab
#
_entry.id   7c137f48213bce1663b727d864735aab
#
_cell.length_a   1.000
_cell.length_b   1.000
_cell.length_c   1.000
_cell.angle_alpha   90.00
_cell.angle_beta   90.00
_cell.angle_gamma   90.00
#
_symmetry.space_group_name_H-M   'P 1'
#
loop_
_entity.id
_entity.type
_entity.pdbx_description
1 polymer ?
#
loop_
_entity_poly.entity_id
_entity_poly.type
_entity_poly.pdbx_seq_one_letter_code
_entity_poly.pdbx_strand_id
1 'polypeptide(L)'
;MPALRIYAGPKAWRHIEQQGLQPQDVGVVPGAAGGPKGLILGPLDRFIFGEWLAQGSQPVHLVGASIGAWRMATACLDNPLAGFERLERDYISQDYELEPGRKTPTAAHISERFSQNLEAFYGGRVQEVLSHDRFRLHIVTSRGRHLLRKQHRVATPLGYLGAFVSNSLHRKAMGAWLERVVFSSQENGGPCSLPFGTGDYPTRQVPLTAANFQPALQASCSIPFVLNAVHDIPGAPPGAY
;
A
#
# COMPACT_ATOMS: atom_id res chain seq x y z
N MET A 1 -0.26 -0.85 -32.87
CA MET A 1 0.52 -1.61 -31.87
C MET A 1 -0.44 -2.01 -30.77
N PRO A 2 -0.34 -3.23 -30.17
CA PRO A 2 -1.20 -3.58 -29.05
C PRO A 2 -0.96 -2.64 -27.88
N ALA A 3 -2.03 -2.20 -27.22
CA ALA A 3 -1.96 -1.26 -26.10
C ALA A 3 -1.30 -1.89 -24.85
N LEU A 4 -1.40 -3.21 -24.70
CA LEU A 4 -0.83 -3.98 -23.59
C LEU A 4 -0.04 -5.18 -24.13
N ARG A 5 1.01 -5.54 -23.39
CA ARG A 5 1.76 -6.79 -23.58
C ARG A 5 1.64 -7.62 -22.31
N ILE A 6 1.29 -8.89 -22.46
CA ILE A 6 1.18 -9.82 -21.34
C ILE A 6 2.47 -10.65 -21.28
N TYR A 7 3.09 -10.65 -20.10
CA TYR A 7 4.22 -11.50 -19.77
C TYR A 7 3.76 -12.51 -18.71
N ALA A 8 3.82 -13.77 -19.01
CA ALA A 8 3.31 -14.83 -18.14
C ALA A 8 4.34 -15.94 -17.95
N GLY A 9 4.35 -16.56 -16.78
CA GLY A 9 5.10 -17.78 -16.55
C GLY A 9 4.55 -18.95 -17.39
N PRO A 10 5.32 -20.04 -17.59
CA PRO A 10 4.97 -21.09 -18.55
C PRO A 10 3.58 -21.75 -18.34
N LYS A 11 3.15 -21.84 -17.07
CA LYS A 11 1.83 -22.41 -16.74
C LYS A 11 0.70 -21.46 -17.10
N ALA A 12 0.83 -20.18 -16.69
CA ALA A 12 -0.15 -19.15 -17.00
C ALA A 12 -0.20 -18.86 -18.50
N TRP A 13 0.95 -18.84 -19.18
CA TRP A 13 1.04 -18.64 -20.62
C TRP A 13 0.22 -19.68 -21.39
N ARG A 14 0.39 -20.97 -21.11
CA ARG A 14 -0.39 -22.02 -21.75
C ARG A 14 -1.91 -21.87 -21.57
N HIS A 15 -2.34 -21.45 -20.36
CA HIS A 15 -3.75 -21.18 -20.09
C HIS A 15 -4.26 -20.02 -20.94
N ILE A 16 -3.51 -18.91 -20.97
CA ILE A 16 -3.88 -17.70 -21.73
C ILE A 16 -3.93 -17.98 -23.24
N GLU A 17 -2.99 -18.79 -23.78
CA GLU A 17 -3.02 -19.18 -25.19
C GLU A 17 -4.26 -20.01 -25.56
N GLN A 18 -4.75 -20.85 -24.67
CA GLN A 18 -5.87 -21.75 -24.93
C GLN A 18 -7.23 -21.11 -24.68
N GLN A 19 -7.35 -20.26 -23.66
CA GLN A 19 -8.64 -19.79 -23.15
C GLN A 19 -8.74 -18.25 -23.05
N GLY A 20 -7.64 -17.54 -23.31
CA GLY A 20 -7.54 -16.12 -23.04
C GLY A 20 -7.36 -15.84 -21.53
N LEU A 21 -7.17 -14.58 -21.17
CA LEU A 21 -7.15 -14.13 -19.79
C LEU A 21 -8.56 -13.69 -19.38
N GLN A 22 -9.18 -14.41 -18.46
CA GLN A 22 -10.52 -14.13 -17.96
C GLN A 22 -10.47 -13.49 -16.56
N PRO A 23 -11.47 -12.68 -16.16
CA PRO A 23 -11.56 -12.13 -14.81
C PRO A 23 -11.45 -13.17 -13.70
N GLN A 24 -11.98 -14.36 -13.93
CA GLN A 24 -11.98 -15.50 -12.99
C GLN A 24 -10.59 -16.09 -12.75
N ASP A 25 -9.63 -15.84 -13.64
CA ASP A 25 -8.26 -16.31 -13.52
C ASP A 25 -7.46 -15.46 -12.51
N VAL A 26 -7.99 -14.28 -12.12
CA VAL A 26 -7.28 -13.34 -11.26
C VAL A 26 -7.61 -13.61 -9.80
N GLY A 27 -6.63 -14.12 -9.06
CA GLY A 27 -6.73 -14.30 -7.60
C GLY A 27 -6.00 -13.19 -6.82
N VAL A 28 -5.02 -12.50 -7.42
CA VAL A 28 -4.20 -11.48 -6.75
C VAL A 28 -3.88 -10.33 -7.70
N VAL A 29 -4.05 -9.10 -7.22
CA VAL A 29 -3.59 -7.88 -7.92
C VAL A 29 -2.59 -7.15 -7.03
N PRO A 30 -1.30 -7.10 -7.40
CA PRO A 30 -0.29 -6.34 -6.68
C PRO A 30 -0.26 -4.88 -7.13
N GLY A 31 -0.27 -3.94 -6.18
CA GLY A 31 -0.06 -2.51 -6.36
C GLY A 31 1.32 -2.10 -5.84
N ALA A 32 2.26 -1.84 -6.74
CA ALA A 32 3.61 -1.46 -6.36
C ALA A 32 3.70 -0.03 -5.83
N ALA A 33 4.68 0.22 -4.95
CA ALA A 33 5.11 1.55 -4.58
C ALA A 33 5.70 2.29 -5.80
N GLY A 34 5.62 3.61 -5.83
CA GLY A 34 6.15 4.38 -6.95
C GLY A 34 5.81 5.88 -6.91
N GLY A 35 5.12 6.35 -5.87
CA GLY A 35 4.68 7.74 -5.76
C GLY A 35 3.83 8.16 -6.97
N PRO A 36 4.06 9.37 -7.53
CA PRO A 36 3.25 9.90 -8.65
C PRO A 36 3.21 8.99 -9.89
N LYS A 37 4.22 8.15 -10.08
CA LYS A 37 4.28 7.20 -11.21
C LYS A 37 3.13 6.19 -11.19
N GLY A 38 2.54 5.91 -10.01
CA GLY A 38 1.38 5.03 -9.91
C GLY A 38 0.15 5.57 -10.63
N LEU A 39 0.03 6.89 -10.79
CA LEU A 39 -1.12 7.52 -11.44
C LEU A 39 -1.21 7.27 -12.94
N ILE A 40 -0.09 6.94 -13.61
CA ILE A 40 -0.10 6.56 -15.03
C ILE A 40 -0.99 5.34 -15.29
N LEU A 41 -1.25 4.54 -14.24
CA LEU A 41 -2.11 3.37 -14.31
C LEU A 41 -3.60 3.70 -14.12
N GLY A 42 -3.97 4.97 -13.89
CA GLY A 42 -5.35 5.37 -13.64
C GLY A 42 -6.37 4.87 -14.67
N PRO A 43 -6.13 5.02 -16.00
CA PRO A 43 -7.02 4.45 -17.01
C PRO A 43 -7.13 2.93 -16.93
N LEU A 44 -6.01 2.24 -16.64
CA LEU A 44 -6.00 0.78 -16.48
C LEU A 44 -6.73 0.35 -15.20
N ASP A 45 -6.57 1.07 -14.10
CA ASP A 45 -7.28 0.79 -12.85
C ASP A 45 -8.80 0.94 -13.03
N ARG A 46 -9.25 2.00 -13.69
CA ARG A 46 -10.68 2.19 -13.98
C ARG A 46 -11.24 1.05 -14.83
N PHE A 47 -10.52 0.63 -15.87
CA PHE A 47 -10.93 -0.51 -16.68
C PHE A 47 -10.94 -1.83 -15.88
N ILE A 48 -9.85 -2.12 -15.15
CA ILE A 48 -9.74 -3.38 -14.40
C ILE A 48 -10.81 -3.45 -13.32
N PHE A 49 -10.91 -2.46 -12.46
CA PHE A 49 -11.77 -2.53 -11.27
C PHE A 49 -13.22 -2.09 -11.53
N GLY A 50 -13.43 -1.22 -12.50
CA GLY A 50 -14.78 -0.74 -12.83
C GLY A 50 -15.52 -1.60 -13.82
N GLU A 51 -14.81 -2.30 -14.71
CA GLU A 51 -15.44 -3.03 -15.81
C GLU A 51 -15.05 -4.50 -15.85
N TRP A 52 -13.76 -4.80 -15.92
CA TRP A 52 -13.31 -6.15 -16.24
C TRP A 52 -13.41 -7.11 -15.06
N LEU A 53 -12.83 -6.80 -13.90
CA LEU A 53 -12.95 -7.65 -12.72
C LEU A 53 -14.37 -7.68 -12.14
N ALA A 54 -15.19 -6.68 -12.42
CA ALA A 54 -16.61 -6.68 -12.03
C ALA A 54 -17.38 -7.88 -12.61
N GLN A 55 -16.93 -8.45 -13.73
CA GLN A 55 -17.55 -9.63 -14.36
C GLN A 55 -17.24 -10.95 -13.64
N GLY A 56 -16.26 -10.98 -12.74
CA GLY A 56 -15.93 -12.18 -11.95
C GLY A 56 -16.69 -12.20 -10.61
N SER A 57 -16.76 -13.36 -9.97
CA SER A 57 -17.41 -13.54 -8.66
C SER A 57 -16.47 -14.04 -7.56
N GLN A 58 -15.27 -14.50 -7.91
CA GLN A 58 -14.30 -15.04 -6.96
C GLN A 58 -13.69 -13.95 -6.06
N PRO A 59 -13.24 -14.29 -4.85
CA PRO A 59 -12.42 -13.38 -4.04
C PRO A 59 -11.11 -13.03 -4.75
N VAL A 60 -10.69 -11.76 -4.63
CA VAL A 60 -9.42 -11.27 -5.18
C VAL A 60 -8.64 -10.55 -4.09
N HIS A 61 -7.40 -10.94 -3.89
CA HIS A 61 -6.50 -10.29 -2.95
C HIS A 61 -5.84 -9.06 -3.59
N LEU A 62 -6.00 -7.90 -2.99
CA LEU A 62 -5.39 -6.65 -3.41
C LEU A 62 -4.23 -6.34 -2.48
N VAL A 63 -2.99 -6.48 -2.96
CA VAL A 63 -1.79 -6.28 -2.15
C VAL A 63 -1.13 -4.96 -2.54
N GLY A 64 -1.07 -3.99 -1.65
CA GLY A 64 -0.55 -2.68 -1.97
C GLY A 64 0.53 -2.17 -1.02
N ALA A 65 1.47 -1.40 -1.58
CA ALA A 65 2.46 -0.63 -0.83
C ALA A 65 2.49 0.83 -1.34
N SER A 66 2.53 1.81 -0.44
CA SER A 66 2.56 3.24 -0.77
C SER A 66 1.37 3.63 -1.67
N ILE A 67 1.59 4.34 -2.78
CA ILE A 67 0.53 4.66 -3.74
C ILE A 67 -0.21 3.40 -4.23
N GLY A 68 0.46 2.25 -4.27
CA GLY A 68 -0.18 0.98 -4.58
C GLY A 68 -1.21 0.57 -3.52
N ALA A 69 -0.93 0.79 -2.22
CA ALA A 69 -1.90 0.54 -1.16
C ALA A 69 -3.11 1.48 -1.27
N TRP A 70 -2.86 2.75 -1.59
CA TRP A 70 -3.95 3.70 -1.80
C TRP A 70 -4.84 3.31 -2.99
N ARG A 71 -4.24 2.98 -4.13
CA ARG A 71 -4.97 2.49 -5.31
C ARG A 71 -5.78 1.23 -5.01
N MET A 72 -5.21 0.25 -4.30
CA MET A 72 -5.90 -0.99 -3.92
C MET A 72 -7.04 -0.73 -2.92
N ALA A 73 -6.87 0.20 -1.98
CA ALA A 73 -7.94 0.61 -1.08
C ALA A 73 -9.07 1.34 -1.84
N THR A 74 -8.72 2.17 -2.83
CA THR A 74 -9.69 2.87 -3.70
C THR A 74 -10.51 1.86 -4.52
N ALA A 75 -9.91 0.77 -4.97
CA ALA A 75 -10.63 -0.29 -5.67
C ALA A 75 -11.72 -0.99 -4.82
N CYS A 76 -11.59 -0.92 -3.49
CA CYS A 76 -12.57 -1.48 -2.55
C CYS A 76 -13.74 -0.52 -2.22
N LEU A 77 -13.81 0.66 -2.80
CA LEU A 77 -14.93 1.56 -2.61
C LEU A 77 -16.15 1.12 -3.42
N ASP A 78 -17.36 1.44 -2.98
CA ASP A 78 -18.62 1.12 -3.66
C ASP A 78 -18.65 1.68 -5.09
N ASN A 79 -18.03 2.83 -5.32
CA ASN A 79 -17.83 3.40 -6.64
C ASN A 79 -16.32 3.60 -6.91
N PRO A 80 -15.61 2.56 -7.37
CA PRO A 80 -14.18 2.63 -7.62
C PRO A 80 -13.82 3.58 -8.76
N LEU A 81 -14.66 3.74 -9.79
CA LEU A 81 -14.40 4.67 -10.90
C LEU A 81 -14.26 6.10 -10.42
N ALA A 82 -15.28 6.61 -9.71
CA ALA A 82 -15.25 7.94 -9.11
C ALA A 82 -14.10 8.06 -8.08
N GLY A 83 -13.80 6.99 -7.36
CA GLY A 83 -12.67 6.91 -6.43
C GLY A 83 -11.34 7.14 -7.13
N PHE A 84 -11.06 6.44 -8.23
CA PHE A 84 -9.82 6.60 -9.00
C PHE A 84 -9.69 7.97 -9.64
N GLU A 85 -10.77 8.52 -10.20
CA GLU A 85 -10.78 9.88 -10.76
C GLU A 85 -10.48 10.93 -9.67
N ARG A 86 -11.06 10.75 -8.49
CA ARG A 86 -10.78 11.63 -7.35
C ARG A 86 -9.34 11.48 -6.87
N LEU A 87 -8.83 10.25 -6.74
CA LEU A 87 -7.45 9.98 -6.35
C LEU A 87 -6.45 10.67 -7.28
N GLU A 88 -6.66 10.54 -8.58
CA GLU A 88 -5.81 11.15 -9.61
C GLU A 88 -5.84 12.68 -9.51
N ARG A 89 -7.04 13.28 -9.48
CA ARG A 89 -7.22 14.73 -9.34
C ARG A 89 -6.61 15.27 -8.05
N ASP A 90 -6.95 14.69 -6.91
CA ASP A 90 -6.52 15.18 -5.60
C ASP A 90 -4.99 15.03 -5.44
N TYR A 91 -4.39 13.98 -6.01
CA TYR A 91 -2.94 13.78 -5.98
C TYR A 91 -2.19 14.78 -6.89
N ILE A 92 -2.70 15.05 -8.09
CA ILE A 92 -2.08 15.99 -9.04
C ILE A 92 -2.21 17.44 -8.56
N SER A 93 -3.34 17.78 -7.95
CA SER A 93 -3.59 19.14 -7.44
C SER A 93 -3.02 19.38 -6.03
N GLN A 94 -2.28 18.41 -5.47
CA GLN A 94 -1.70 18.55 -4.15
C GLN A 94 -0.61 19.64 -4.14
N ASP A 95 -0.81 20.66 -3.34
CA ASP A 95 0.14 21.74 -3.12
C ASP A 95 0.51 21.84 -1.64
N TYR A 96 1.73 22.27 -1.36
CA TYR A 96 2.25 22.44 -0.01
C TYR A 96 2.71 23.88 0.16
N GLU A 97 2.05 24.59 1.06
CA GLU A 97 2.46 25.94 1.44
C GLU A 97 3.87 25.91 2.06
N LEU A 98 4.70 26.83 1.62
CA LEU A 98 6.06 26.97 2.16
C LEU A 98 6.07 27.96 3.33
N GLU A 99 6.67 27.57 4.44
CA GLU A 99 6.97 28.49 5.53
C GLU A 99 7.91 29.61 5.05
N PRO A 100 7.76 30.84 5.56
CA PRO A 100 8.64 31.95 5.19
C PRO A 100 10.12 31.59 5.33
N GLY A 101 10.89 31.81 4.26
CA GLY A 101 12.33 31.53 4.22
C GLY A 101 12.73 30.07 3.93
N ARG A 102 11.76 29.15 3.75
CA ARG A 102 12.04 27.76 3.37
C ARG A 102 11.89 27.53 1.87
N LYS A 103 12.73 26.65 1.34
CA LYS A 103 12.65 26.19 -0.06
C LYS A 103 11.88 24.87 -0.22
N THR A 104 11.64 24.16 0.89
CA THR A 104 10.91 22.89 0.92
C THR A 104 10.02 22.82 2.15
N PRO A 105 8.84 22.20 2.09
CA PRO A 105 7.98 22.00 3.25
C PRO A 105 8.65 21.09 4.29
N THR A 106 8.22 21.18 5.54
CA THR A 106 8.71 20.30 6.61
C THR A 106 8.06 18.93 6.52
N ALA A 107 8.75 17.88 6.99
CA ALA A 107 8.18 16.53 7.07
C ALA A 107 6.90 16.50 7.93
N ALA A 108 6.82 17.32 8.99
CA ALA A 108 5.62 17.44 9.81
C ALA A 108 4.44 17.99 9.01
N HIS A 109 4.65 19.08 8.27
CA HIS A 109 3.62 19.71 7.43
C HIS A 109 3.14 18.76 6.34
N ILE A 110 4.06 18.06 5.64
CA ILE A 110 3.70 17.07 4.62
C ILE A 110 2.87 15.93 5.23
N SER A 111 3.30 15.42 6.40
CA SER A 111 2.60 14.31 7.07
C SER A 111 1.21 14.69 7.53
N GLU A 112 1.05 15.91 8.07
CA GLU A 112 -0.25 16.42 8.49
C GLU A 112 -1.21 16.61 7.30
N ARG A 113 -0.75 17.27 6.23
CA ARG A 113 -1.55 17.45 5.00
C ARG A 113 -1.94 16.11 4.38
N PHE A 114 -1.02 15.15 4.38
CA PHE A 114 -1.30 13.80 3.89
C PHE A 114 -2.36 13.09 4.73
N SER A 115 -2.28 13.21 6.07
CA SER A 115 -3.31 12.67 6.98
C SER A 115 -4.68 13.30 6.74
N GLN A 116 -4.73 14.63 6.58
CA GLN A 116 -5.97 15.36 6.25
C GLN A 116 -6.55 14.92 4.90
N ASN A 117 -5.71 14.70 3.90
CA ASN A 117 -6.14 14.21 2.59
C ASN A 117 -6.71 12.77 2.67
N LEU A 118 -6.10 11.89 3.47
CA LEU A 118 -6.64 10.55 3.71
C LEU A 118 -7.99 10.60 4.42
N GLU A 119 -8.13 11.46 5.44
CA GLU A 119 -9.40 11.66 6.14
C GLU A 119 -10.48 12.22 5.19
N ALA A 120 -10.15 13.23 4.40
CA ALA A 120 -11.07 13.78 3.42
C ALA A 120 -11.48 12.76 2.36
N PHE A 121 -10.58 11.85 1.99
CA PHE A 121 -10.83 10.84 0.95
C PHE A 121 -11.65 9.66 1.45
N TYR A 122 -11.29 9.10 2.62
CA TYR A 122 -11.91 7.89 3.17
C TYR A 122 -12.81 8.14 4.38
N GLY A 123 -12.82 9.35 4.96
CA GLY A 123 -13.66 9.68 6.11
C GLY A 123 -15.13 9.36 5.83
N GLY A 124 -15.75 8.58 6.72
CA GLY A 124 -17.10 8.07 6.55
C GLY A 124 -17.27 6.90 5.57
N ARG A 125 -16.22 6.52 4.82
CA ARG A 125 -16.26 5.48 3.77
C ARG A 125 -15.38 4.26 4.09
N VAL A 126 -14.73 4.23 5.24
CA VAL A 126 -13.83 3.13 5.64
C VAL A 126 -14.55 1.79 5.64
N GLN A 127 -15.84 1.75 5.99
CA GLN A 127 -16.62 0.51 5.98
C GLN A 127 -16.81 -0.07 4.59
N GLU A 128 -16.91 0.73 3.54
CA GLU A 128 -16.94 0.23 2.14
C GLU A 128 -15.71 -0.64 1.87
N VAL A 129 -14.53 -0.18 2.32
CA VAL A 129 -13.27 -0.92 2.14
C VAL A 129 -13.20 -2.17 3.01
N LEU A 130 -13.63 -2.08 4.28
CA LEU A 130 -13.50 -3.18 5.25
C LEU A 130 -14.50 -4.31 5.00
N SER A 131 -15.69 -3.99 4.48
CA SER A 131 -16.77 -4.94 4.26
C SER A 131 -16.97 -5.33 2.79
N HIS A 132 -16.00 -5.04 1.92
CA HIS A 132 -16.12 -5.38 0.49
C HIS A 132 -16.24 -6.90 0.30
N ASP A 133 -17.28 -7.34 -0.40
CA ASP A 133 -17.67 -8.75 -0.52
C ASP A 133 -16.59 -9.63 -1.16
N ARG A 134 -15.88 -9.10 -2.14
CA ARG A 134 -14.93 -9.86 -2.97
C ARG A 134 -13.47 -9.50 -2.74
N PHE A 135 -13.16 -8.22 -2.54
CA PHE A 135 -11.77 -7.78 -2.45
C PHE A 135 -11.24 -7.92 -1.03
N ARG A 136 -10.06 -8.49 -0.92
CA ARG A 136 -9.31 -8.68 0.33
C ARG A 136 -8.08 -7.78 0.30
N LEU A 137 -8.17 -6.63 0.95
CA LEU A 137 -7.09 -5.63 0.97
C LEU A 137 -5.96 -6.06 1.91
N HIS A 138 -4.73 -5.91 1.45
CA HIS A 138 -3.51 -6.09 2.21
C HIS A 138 -2.62 -4.85 2.08
N ILE A 139 -2.53 -4.05 3.13
CA ILE A 139 -1.67 -2.86 3.18
C ILE A 139 -0.31 -3.29 3.73
N VAL A 140 0.71 -3.22 2.89
CA VAL A 140 2.08 -3.56 3.27
C VAL A 140 2.78 -2.33 3.85
N THR A 141 3.28 -2.47 5.07
CA THR A 141 4.07 -1.46 5.76
C THR A 141 5.43 -2.02 6.18
N SER A 142 6.33 -1.15 6.61
CA SER A 142 7.64 -1.51 7.14
C SER A 142 7.83 -0.91 8.52
N ARG A 143 8.02 -1.75 9.53
CA ARG A 143 8.26 -1.32 10.91
C ARG A 143 9.75 -1.33 11.23
N GLY A 144 10.25 -0.23 11.79
CA GLY A 144 11.62 -0.13 12.26
C GLY A 144 11.89 -1.02 13.49
N ARG A 145 13.06 -1.66 13.51
CA ARG A 145 13.57 -2.46 14.64
C ARG A 145 14.81 -1.77 15.21
N HIS A 146 15.15 -2.09 16.45
CA HIS A 146 16.34 -1.55 17.13
C HIS A 146 16.43 -0.02 17.02
N LEU A 147 17.45 0.53 16.40
CA LEU A 147 17.67 1.97 16.22
C LEU A 147 16.56 2.64 15.40
N LEU A 148 15.92 1.91 14.49
CA LEU A 148 14.83 2.41 13.65
C LEU A 148 13.46 2.34 14.34
N ARG A 149 13.37 1.79 15.56
CA ARG A 149 12.11 1.68 16.31
C ARG A 149 11.53 3.04 16.71
N LYS A 150 12.36 4.05 16.80
CA LYS A 150 11.95 5.44 17.12
C LYS A 150 12.55 6.40 16.10
N GLN A 151 11.80 7.42 15.75
CA GLN A 151 12.33 8.50 14.92
C GLN A 151 13.24 9.41 15.76
N HIS A 152 14.54 9.48 15.41
CA HIS A 152 15.53 10.29 16.11
C HIS A 152 16.52 10.90 15.12
N ARG A 153 16.91 12.17 15.36
CA ARG A 153 17.74 12.96 14.43
C ARG A 153 19.05 12.29 14.00
N VAL A 154 19.68 11.54 14.91
CA VAL A 154 20.99 10.88 14.67
C VAL A 154 20.82 9.37 14.48
N ALA A 155 20.05 8.71 15.35
CA ALA A 155 19.91 7.25 15.31
C ALA A 155 19.18 6.76 14.05
N THR A 156 18.22 7.52 13.53
CA THR A 156 17.48 7.15 12.31
C THR A 156 18.39 7.12 11.08
N PRO A 157 19.18 8.17 10.74
CA PRO A 157 20.15 8.10 9.64
C PRO A 157 21.17 6.98 9.79
N LEU A 158 21.73 6.78 10.98
CA LEU A 158 22.67 5.68 11.25
C LEU A 158 22.02 4.30 11.08
N GLY A 159 20.80 4.14 11.55
CA GLY A 159 20.04 2.90 11.37
C GLY A 159 19.77 2.59 9.90
N TYR A 160 19.38 3.58 9.08
CA TYR A 160 19.18 3.39 7.64
C TYR A 160 20.50 3.14 6.91
N LEU A 161 21.61 3.78 7.31
CA LEU A 161 22.93 3.48 6.77
C LEU A 161 23.33 2.01 7.06
N GLY A 162 23.13 1.57 8.31
CA GLY A 162 23.38 0.18 8.71
C GLY A 162 22.50 -0.80 7.91
N ALA A 163 21.22 -0.50 7.72
CA ALA A 163 20.31 -1.29 6.91
C ALA A 163 20.76 -1.35 5.45
N PHE A 164 21.21 -0.23 4.87
CA PHE A 164 21.72 -0.14 3.50
C PHE A 164 22.99 -0.99 3.31
N VAL A 165 23.98 -0.85 4.20
CA VAL A 165 25.21 -1.64 4.14
C VAL A 165 24.91 -3.13 4.31
N SER A 166 24.09 -3.51 5.28
CA SER A 166 23.67 -4.90 5.50
C SER A 166 22.95 -5.48 4.28
N ASN A 167 22.05 -4.71 3.65
CA ASN A 167 21.34 -5.13 2.44
C ASN A 167 22.28 -5.30 1.24
N SER A 168 23.31 -4.46 1.12
CA SER A 168 24.30 -4.55 0.04
C SER A 168 25.16 -5.81 0.17
N LEU A 169 25.41 -6.28 1.38
CA LEU A 169 26.16 -7.49 1.65
C LEU A 169 25.27 -8.74 1.55
N HIS A 170 24.10 -8.69 2.15
CA HIS A 170 23.15 -9.82 2.16
C HIS A 170 21.71 -9.31 2.35
N ARG A 171 20.87 -9.48 1.31
CA ARG A 171 19.52 -8.94 1.29
C ARG A 171 18.66 -9.34 2.51
N LYS A 172 18.77 -10.58 3.00
CA LYS A 172 18.02 -11.04 4.19
C LYS A 172 18.45 -10.36 5.49
N ALA A 173 19.67 -9.79 5.55
CA ALA A 173 20.16 -9.08 6.73
C ALA A 173 19.37 -7.78 7.00
N MET A 174 18.66 -7.25 6.01
CA MET A 174 17.74 -6.13 6.20
C MET A 174 16.62 -6.46 7.20
N GLY A 175 16.26 -7.74 7.36
CA GLY A 175 15.31 -8.21 8.37
C GLY A 175 15.73 -7.99 9.82
N ALA A 176 17.01 -7.69 10.10
CA ALA A 176 17.46 -7.24 11.41
C ALA A 176 17.02 -5.80 11.71
N TRP A 177 16.88 -4.94 10.70
CA TRP A 177 16.57 -3.52 10.82
C TRP A 177 15.10 -3.19 10.63
N LEU A 178 14.43 -3.92 9.76
CA LEU A 178 13.06 -3.70 9.37
C LEU A 178 12.26 -5.01 9.46
N GLU A 179 10.97 -4.88 9.71
CA GLU A 179 10.01 -5.98 9.73
C GLU A 179 8.83 -5.59 8.83
N ARG A 180 8.39 -6.52 7.97
CA ARG A 180 7.17 -6.33 7.19
C ARG A 180 5.96 -6.47 8.12
N VAL A 181 5.07 -5.49 8.13
CA VAL A 181 3.77 -5.59 8.79
C VAL A 181 2.68 -5.41 7.75
N VAL A 182 1.78 -6.39 7.65
CA VAL A 182 0.71 -6.40 6.66
C VAL A 182 -0.62 -6.29 7.37
N PHE A 183 -1.32 -5.19 7.14
CA PHE A 183 -2.69 -5.01 7.61
C PHE A 183 -3.63 -5.60 6.58
N SER A 184 -4.41 -6.61 6.98
CA SER A 184 -5.21 -7.42 6.06
C SER A 184 -6.69 -7.36 6.42
N SER A 185 -7.56 -7.29 5.40
CA SER A 185 -9.00 -7.48 5.55
C SER A 185 -9.31 -8.68 6.44
N GLN A 186 -10.41 -8.63 7.15
CA GLN A 186 -10.80 -9.69 8.09
C GLN A 186 -11.66 -10.75 7.40
N GLU A 187 -11.46 -11.98 7.83
CA GLU A 187 -12.26 -13.13 7.44
C GLU A 187 -12.33 -14.10 8.63
N ASN A 188 -13.51 -14.62 8.95
CA ASN A 188 -13.72 -15.56 10.07
C ASN A 188 -13.15 -15.09 11.42
N GLY A 189 -13.23 -13.79 11.71
CA GLY A 189 -12.79 -13.20 12.99
C GLY A 189 -11.28 -12.94 13.11
N GLY A 190 -10.52 -13.15 12.05
CA GLY A 190 -9.08 -12.85 11.97
C GLY A 190 -8.69 -12.20 10.66
N PRO A 191 -7.39 -11.91 10.44
CA PRO A 191 -6.93 -11.42 9.14
C PRO A 191 -7.06 -12.54 8.11
N CYS A 192 -7.54 -12.23 6.89
CA CYS A 192 -7.60 -13.19 5.80
C CYS A 192 -6.18 -13.65 5.40
N SER A 193 -6.07 -14.85 4.79
CA SER A 193 -4.79 -15.43 4.41
C SER A 193 -3.97 -14.52 3.48
N LEU A 194 -2.65 -14.48 3.66
CA LEU A 194 -1.76 -13.75 2.75
C LEU A 194 -1.62 -14.54 1.42
N PRO A 195 -1.75 -13.87 0.26
CA PRO A 195 -1.62 -14.52 -1.04
C PRO A 195 -0.16 -14.73 -1.48
N PHE A 196 0.80 -14.61 -0.56
CA PHE A 196 2.23 -14.78 -0.81
C PHE A 196 2.96 -15.41 0.37
N GLY A 197 4.09 -16.05 0.11
CA GLY A 197 4.93 -16.64 1.14
C GLY A 197 5.65 -15.58 1.98
N THR A 198 5.85 -15.85 3.27
CA THR A 198 6.48 -14.94 4.23
C THR A 198 7.83 -15.41 4.75
N GLY A 199 8.35 -16.54 4.24
CA GLY A 199 9.64 -17.12 4.67
C GLY A 199 10.87 -16.34 4.20
N ASP A 200 10.70 -15.34 3.34
CA ASP A 200 11.76 -14.49 2.79
C ASP A 200 12.18 -13.36 3.74
N TYR A 201 11.24 -12.90 4.58
CA TYR A 201 11.42 -11.70 5.39
C TYR A 201 10.57 -11.75 6.68
N PRO A 202 11.07 -11.24 7.83
CA PRO A 202 10.26 -11.16 9.05
C PRO A 202 8.94 -10.44 8.77
N THR A 203 7.84 -11.16 8.92
CA THR A 203 6.51 -10.65 8.57
C THR A 203 5.54 -10.85 9.73
N ARG A 204 4.77 -9.83 10.04
CA ARG A 204 3.61 -9.88 10.91
C ARG A 204 2.36 -9.51 10.14
N GLN A 205 1.29 -10.21 10.42
CA GLN A 205 -0.03 -9.88 9.91
C GLN A 205 -0.89 -9.31 11.02
N VAL A 206 -1.65 -8.26 10.70
CA VAL A 206 -2.53 -7.54 11.62
C VAL A 206 -3.91 -7.44 10.97
N PRO A 207 -5.01 -7.70 11.71
CA PRO A 207 -6.35 -7.47 11.19
C PRO A 207 -6.54 -5.97 10.85
N LEU A 208 -7.03 -5.68 9.64
CA LEU A 208 -7.40 -4.33 9.24
C LEU A 208 -8.73 -3.96 9.90
N THR A 209 -8.78 -2.81 10.53
CA THR A 209 -9.93 -2.30 11.27
C THR A 209 -10.15 -0.82 10.95
N ALA A 210 -11.31 -0.26 11.30
CA ALA A 210 -11.56 1.17 11.16
C ALA A 210 -10.52 2.02 11.94
N ALA A 211 -10.06 1.55 13.09
CA ALA A 211 -9.09 2.27 13.93
C ALA A 211 -7.68 2.31 13.33
N ASN A 212 -7.28 1.32 12.54
CA ASN A 212 -5.92 1.25 11.99
C ASN A 212 -5.84 1.46 10.47
N PHE A 213 -6.94 1.58 9.76
CA PHE A 213 -6.97 1.72 8.31
C PHE A 213 -6.18 2.94 7.81
N GLN A 214 -6.53 4.14 8.29
CA GLN A 214 -5.82 5.35 7.89
C GLN A 214 -4.37 5.40 8.36
N PRO A 215 -4.05 5.10 9.65
CA PRO A 215 -2.67 4.98 10.09
C PRO A 215 -1.84 3.99 9.29
N ALA A 216 -2.40 2.84 8.88
CA ALA A 216 -1.71 1.86 8.05
C ALA A 216 -1.44 2.38 6.63
N LEU A 217 -2.41 3.06 6.00
CA LEU A 217 -2.21 3.71 4.70
C LEU A 217 -1.14 4.80 4.78
N GLN A 218 -1.21 5.67 5.80
CA GLN A 218 -0.22 6.71 6.02
C GLN A 218 1.17 6.12 6.23
N ALA A 219 1.30 5.09 7.07
CA ALA A 219 2.56 4.38 7.31
C ALA A 219 3.13 3.76 6.03
N SER A 220 2.29 3.15 5.21
CA SER A 220 2.70 2.58 3.92
C SER A 220 3.23 3.64 2.94
N CYS A 221 2.79 4.89 3.07
CA CYS A 221 3.22 6.02 2.26
C CYS A 221 4.35 6.85 2.89
N SER A 222 4.71 6.61 4.15
CA SER A 222 5.72 7.39 4.88
C SER A 222 7.12 7.11 4.36
N ILE A 223 7.64 8.01 3.52
CA ILE A 223 9.00 7.95 3.00
C ILE A 223 9.94 8.52 4.06
N PRO A 224 10.97 7.77 4.51
CA PRO A 224 11.94 8.28 5.47
C PRO A 224 12.54 9.62 5.05
N PHE A 225 12.70 10.52 6.00
CA PHE A 225 13.20 11.90 5.84
C PHE A 225 12.28 12.88 5.11
N VAL A 226 11.26 12.38 4.36
CA VAL A 226 10.27 13.22 3.66
C VAL A 226 8.99 13.35 4.48
N LEU A 227 8.54 12.26 5.09
CA LEU A 227 7.42 12.24 6.01
C LEU A 227 7.87 11.75 7.40
N ASN A 228 7.09 12.10 8.41
CA ASN A 228 7.27 11.53 9.74
C ASN A 228 6.81 10.06 9.74
N ALA A 229 7.48 9.24 10.54
CA ALA A 229 7.00 7.88 10.80
C ALA A 229 5.66 7.94 11.54
N VAL A 230 4.80 6.98 11.24
CA VAL A 230 3.57 6.74 12.02
C VAL A 230 3.94 5.84 13.20
N HIS A 231 3.53 6.22 14.40
CA HIS A 231 3.87 5.48 15.62
C HIS A 231 2.65 4.76 16.18
N ASP A 232 2.90 3.61 16.79
CA ASP A 232 1.95 2.90 17.67
C ASP A 232 0.56 2.70 17.03
N ILE A 233 0.54 2.13 15.82
CA ILE A 233 -0.70 1.84 15.07
C ILE A 233 -1.57 0.85 15.86
N PRO A 234 -2.88 1.12 16.08
CA PRO A 234 -3.77 0.26 16.85
C PRO A 234 -3.76 -1.19 16.38
N GLY A 235 -3.59 -2.13 17.33
CA GLY A 235 -3.56 -3.57 17.06
C GLY A 235 -2.25 -4.10 16.47
N ALA A 236 -1.29 -3.23 16.17
CA ALA A 236 0.02 -3.61 15.64
C ALA A 236 1.13 -3.50 16.69
N PRO A 237 2.30 -4.14 16.49
CA PRO A 237 3.42 -4.00 17.39
C PRO A 237 3.87 -2.54 17.54
N PRO A 238 4.24 -2.07 18.72
CA PRO A 238 4.64 -0.69 18.96
C PRO A 238 5.95 -0.33 18.23
N GLY A 239 6.06 0.90 17.75
CA GLY A 239 7.25 1.43 17.09
C GLY A 239 6.94 2.37 15.92
N ALA A 240 7.98 2.74 15.17
CA ALA A 240 7.90 3.59 14.00
C ALA A 240 7.64 2.77 12.71
N TYR A 241 6.71 3.22 11.92
CA TYR A 241 6.28 2.65 10.66
C TYR A 241 6.53 3.61 9.50
#